data_641b91df73180271f853b3f303dc9a1f
#
_entry.id   641b91df73180271f853b3f303dc9a1f
#
_cell.length_a   1.000
_cell.length_b   1.000
_cell.length_c   1.000
_cell.angle_alpha   90.00
_cell.angle_beta   90.00
_cell.angle_gamma   90.00
#
_symmetry.space_group_name_H-M   'P 1'
#
loop_
_entity.id
_entity.type
_entity.pdbx_description
1 polymer ?
#
loop_
_entity_poly.entity_id
_entity_poly.type
_entity_poly.pdbx_seq_one_letter_code
_entity_poly.pdbx_strand_id
1 'polypeptide(L)' 'MKYAEITGWGKCLPPAILSNADLTTFMDTSDEWITSRTGIRERRILHCNFSEMAVVAARRALAAANLDPMDI' A
#
# COMPACT_ATOMS: atom_id res chain seq x y z
N MET A 1 -5.44 32.75 -3.77
CA MET A 1 -5.68 31.35 -4.17
C MET A 1 -5.15 30.41 -3.11
N LYS A 2 -5.91 29.35 -2.82
CA LYS A 2 -5.48 28.35 -1.84
C LYS A 2 -4.94 27.12 -2.54
N TYR A 3 -3.90 26.56 -2.00
CA TYR A 3 -3.25 25.37 -2.55
C TYR A 3 -3.30 24.24 -1.53
N ALA A 4 -3.31 23.01 -2.05
CA ALA A 4 -3.01 21.83 -1.26
C ALA A 4 -1.52 21.53 -1.42
N GLU A 5 -0.88 21.18 -0.33
CA GLU A 5 0.54 20.83 -0.32
C GLU A 5 0.73 19.48 0.37
N ILE A 6 1.51 18.60 -0.25
CA ILE A 6 1.89 17.33 0.34
C ILE A 6 3.14 17.56 1.17
N THR A 7 3.03 17.48 2.49
CA THR A 7 4.14 17.76 3.42
C THR A 7 4.67 16.51 4.11
N GLY A 8 4.00 15.37 3.93
CA GLY A 8 4.46 14.10 4.48
C GLY A 8 3.71 12.94 3.88
N TRP A 9 4.30 11.76 3.97
CA TRP A 9 3.68 10.51 3.54
C TRP A 9 4.03 9.39 4.50
N GLY A 10 3.21 8.34 4.46
CA GLY A 10 3.41 7.16 5.27
C GLY A 10 2.82 5.94 4.60
N LYS A 11 3.32 4.77 4.99
CA LYS A 11 2.82 3.51 4.46
C LYS A 11 2.67 2.49 5.59
N CYS A 12 1.84 1.50 5.34
CA CYS A 12 1.72 0.33 6.18
C CYS A 12 1.56 -0.89 5.26
N LEU A 13 2.52 -1.80 5.30
CA LEU A 13 2.53 -3.01 4.47
C LEU A 13 2.40 -4.23 5.36
N PRO A 14 1.43 -5.15 5.08
CA PRO A 14 1.39 -6.43 5.75
C PRO A 14 2.66 -7.23 5.48
N PRO A 15 3.11 -8.09 6.40
CA PRO A 15 4.35 -8.85 6.22
C PRO A 15 4.25 -9.99 5.21
N ALA A 16 3.04 -10.55 4.99
CA ALA A 16 2.86 -11.67 4.08
C ALA A 16 2.90 -11.21 2.62
N ILE A 17 3.69 -11.89 1.80
CA ILE A 17 3.89 -11.57 0.39
C ILE A 17 3.27 -12.65 -0.47
N LEU A 18 2.54 -12.24 -1.51
CA LEU A 18 2.03 -13.12 -2.56
C LEU A 18 2.69 -12.73 -3.87
N SER A 19 3.53 -13.60 -4.40
CA SER A 19 4.21 -13.36 -5.66
C SER A 19 3.32 -13.74 -6.85
N ASN A 20 3.72 -13.31 -8.04
CA ASN A 20 3.03 -13.74 -9.27
C ASN A 20 3.13 -15.26 -9.46
N ALA A 21 4.25 -15.87 -9.08
CA ALA A 21 4.42 -17.32 -9.13
C ALA A 21 3.42 -18.03 -8.21
N ASP A 22 3.14 -17.48 -7.04
CA ASP A 22 2.14 -18.03 -6.11
C ASP A 22 0.74 -18.00 -6.71
N LEU A 23 0.40 -16.96 -7.48
CA LEU A 23 -0.89 -16.85 -8.16
C LEU A 23 -1.10 -17.95 -9.18
N THR A 24 -0.05 -18.42 -9.83
CA THR A 24 -0.15 -19.47 -10.84
C THR A 24 -0.60 -20.82 -10.26
N THR A 25 -0.54 -20.98 -8.94
CA THR A 25 -0.97 -22.23 -8.29
C THR A 25 -2.50 -22.38 -8.24
N PHE A 26 -3.26 -21.28 -8.39
CA PHE A 26 -4.72 -21.34 -8.33
C PHE A 26 -5.42 -20.49 -9.40
N MET A 27 -4.67 -19.84 -10.29
CA MET A 27 -5.20 -19.04 -11.38
C MET A 27 -4.45 -19.37 -12.66
N ASP A 28 -5.16 -19.30 -13.78
CA ASP A 28 -4.56 -19.45 -15.11
C ASP A 28 -3.90 -18.12 -15.53
N THR A 29 -2.67 -17.92 -15.07
CA THR A 29 -1.90 -16.71 -15.34
C THR A 29 -0.40 -17.03 -15.33
N SER A 30 0.43 -16.02 -15.60
CA SER A 30 1.88 -16.13 -15.52
C SER A 30 2.49 -14.84 -15.00
N ASP A 31 3.69 -14.94 -14.43
CA ASP A 31 4.45 -13.76 -13.98
C ASP A 31 4.69 -12.80 -15.16
N GLU A 32 5.05 -13.33 -16.32
CA GLU A 32 5.30 -12.54 -17.52
C GLU A 32 4.05 -11.74 -17.93
N TRP A 33 2.88 -12.38 -17.94
CA TRP A 33 1.62 -11.72 -18.29
C TRP A 33 1.27 -10.61 -17.31
N ILE A 34 1.34 -10.90 -16.00
CA ILE A 34 1.00 -9.92 -14.95
C ILE A 34 1.96 -8.75 -14.98
N THR A 35 3.26 -9.01 -15.04
CA THR A 35 4.29 -7.97 -15.05
C THR A 35 4.19 -7.08 -16.29
N SER A 36 3.93 -7.68 -17.46
CA SER A 36 3.80 -6.91 -18.71
C SER A 36 2.57 -6.00 -18.71
N ARG A 37 1.50 -6.39 -18.00
CA ARG A 37 0.25 -5.63 -17.95
C ARG A 37 0.22 -4.58 -16.83
N THR A 38 0.82 -4.89 -15.68
CA THR A 38 0.67 -4.07 -14.48
C THR A 38 1.99 -3.58 -13.88
N GLY A 39 3.11 -4.22 -14.22
CA GLY A 39 4.39 -3.97 -13.56
C GLY A 39 4.47 -4.59 -12.16
N ILE A 40 3.41 -5.23 -11.69
CA ILE A 40 3.35 -5.81 -10.35
C ILE A 40 4.03 -7.18 -10.37
N ARG A 41 4.99 -7.38 -9.48
CA ARG A 41 5.70 -8.66 -9.31
C ARG A 41 5.22 -9.42 -8.09
N GLU A 42 4.84 -8.71 -7.06
CA GLU A 42 4.33 -9.26 -5.82
C GLU A 42 3.38 -8.28 -5.16
N ARG A 43 2.57 -8.78 -4.24
CA ARG A 43 1.66 -7.98 -3.43
C ARG A 43 1.67 -8.46 -2.01
N ARG A 44 1.11 -7.65 -1.13
CA ARG A 44 0.96 -8.02 0.28
C ARG A 44 -0.43 -8.56 0.54
N ILE A 45 -0.51 -9.51 1.46
CA ILE A 45 -1.77 -10.09 1.89
C ILE A 45 -2.23 -9.37 3.15
N LEU A 46 -3.46 -8.85 3.10
CA LEU A 46 -4.06 -8.17 4.25
C LEU A 46 -4.42 -9.19 5.33
N HIS A 47 -3.95 -8.96 6.55
CA HIS A 47 -4.17 -9.85 7.70
C HIS A 47 -5.06 -9.22 8.78
N CYS A 48 -5.56 -8.01 8.53
CA CYS A 48 -6.40 -7.26 9.46
C CYS A 48 -7.40 -6.43 8.65
N ASN A 49 -8.22 -5.63 9.31
CA ASN A 49 -9.13 -4.73 8.61
C ASN A 49 -8.36 -3.68 7.82
N PHE A 50 -8.82 -3.39 6.62
CA PHE A 50 -8.19 -2.38 5.77
C PHE A 50 -8.08 -1.01 6.48
N SER A 51 -9.11 -0.64 7.24
CA SER A 51 -9.12 0.62 7.99
C SER A 51 -7.99 0.71 9.01
N GLU A 52 -7.61 -0.40 9.65
CA GLU A 52 -6.48 -0.41 10.59
C GLU A 52 -5.16 -0.09 9.89
N MET A 53 -4.96 -0.64 8.70
CA MET A 53 -3.79 -0.35 7.88
C MET A 53 -3.75 1.11 7.46
N ALA A 54 -4.88 1.64 7.04
CA ALA A 54 -5.02 3.04 6.63
C ALA A 54 -4.72 4.00 7.79
N VAL A 55 -5.19 3.70 9.00
CA VAL A 55 -4.92 4.51 10.20
C VAL A 55 -3.42 4.54 10.50
N VAL A 56 -2.74 3.41 10.46
CA VAL A 56 -1.29 3.36 10.71
C VAL A 56 -0.53 4.16 9.65
N ALA A 57 -0.87 4.00 8.39
CA ALA A 57 -0.23 4.75 7.31
C ALA A 57 -0.46 6.26 7.46
N ALA A 58 -1.69 6.67 7.81
CA ALA A 58 -2.04 8.06 8.03
C ALA A 58 -1.27 8.66 9.22
N ARG A 59 -1.16 7.92 10.33
CA ARG A 59 -0.38 8.37 11.49
C ARG A 59 1.09 8.56 11.15
N ARG A 60 1.66 7.68 10.35
CA ARG A 60 3.04 7.80 9.89
C ARG A 60 3.24 9.01 8.99
N ALA A 61 2.27 9.30 8.12
CA ALA A 61 2.30 10.49 7.28
C ALA A 61 2.25 11.78 8.12
N LEU A 62 1.36 11.83 9.12
CA LEU A 62 1.25 12.96 10.03
C LEU A 62 2.55 13.16 10.84
N ALA A 63 3.13 12.08 11.33
CA ALA A 63 4.41 12.14 12.03
C ALA A 63 5.53 12.66 11.14
N ALA A 64 5.60 12.22 9.90
CA ALA A 64 6.59 12.68 8.93
C ALA A 64 6.44 14.16 8.62
N ALA A 65 5.21 14.67 8.58
CA ALA A 65 4.91 16.08 8.35
C ALA A 65 4.97 16.93 9.63
N ASN A 66 5.11 16.30 10.80
CA ASN A 66 5.05 16.93 12.11
C ASN A 66 3.74 17.70 12.33
N LEU A 67 2.64 17.07 11.97
CA LEU A 67 1.29 17.62 12.07
C LEU A 67 0.43 16.81 13.03
N ASP A 68 -0.53 17.49 13.66
CA ASP A 68 -1.60 16.87 14.43
C ASP A 68 -2.80 16.60 13.50
N PRO A 69 -3.59 15.53 13.72
CA PRO A 69 -4.80 15.29 12.91
C PRO A 69 -5.74 16.48 12.82
N MET A 70 -5.78 17.31 13.86
CA MET A 70 -6.63 18.51 13.88
C MET A 70 -6.14 19.62 12.95
N ASP A 71 -4.91 19.50 12.41
CA ASP A 71 -4.32 20.48 11.50
C ASP A 71 -4.71 20.25 10.04
N ILE A 72 -5.41 19.13 9.77
CA ILE A 72 -5.86 18.78 8.42
C ILE A 72 -7.20 19.45 8.09
#